data_8839f0fb57b70b0fdd0d9974f3442e68
#
_entry.id   8839f0fb57b70b0fdd0d9974f3442e68
#
_cell.length_a   1.000
_cell.length_b   1.000
_cell.length_c   1.000
_cell.angle_alpha   90.00
_cell.angle_beta   90.00
_cell.angle_gamma   90.00
#
_symmetry.space_group_name_H-M   'P 1'
#
loop_
_entity.id
_entity.type
_entity.pdbx_description
1 polymer ?
#
loop_
_entity_poly.entity_id
_entity_poly.type
_entity_poly.pdbx_seq_one_letter_code
_entity_poly.pdbx_strand_id
1 'polypeptide(L)'
;MRLRRALVCFAVSAALASAACADPPDKEMQQAQGAIDAARAAGADQYARDEFTAAEDALKRAHDAVDQRDYRQALNDALDARERAQTAAKDTVNKKATARADAEKAIAEATAALNESRAKVKSAESSKVAPKVIAAATRSVTEHERRVQDARTAFDRGDYLVAIDQARGAVADLRATERDLETAPTTGTRRRR
;
A
#
# COMPACT_ATOMS: atom_id res chain seq x y z
N MET A 1 -58.42 28.18 -40.31
CA MET A 1 -57.91 27.99 -38.95
C MET A 1 -57.30 26.61 -38.64
N ARG A 2 -57.73 25.51 -39.27
CA ARG A 2 -57.21 24.14 -39.03
C ARG A 2 -55.79 23.90 -39.57
N LEU A 3 -55.43 24.54 -40.69
CA LEU A 3 -54.12 24.39 -41.33
C LEU A 3 -52.97 25.02 -40.53
N ARG A 4 -53.21 26.15 -39.85
CA ARG A 4 -52.23 26.82 -38.98
C ARG A 4 -51.95 26.00 -37.70
N ARG A 5 -52.95 25.29 -37.15
CA ARG A 5 -52.77 24.43 -35.96
C ARG A 5 -51.95 23.18 -36.31
N ALA A 6 -52.09 22.60 -37.50
CA ALA A 6 -51.30 21.45 -37.93
C ALA A 6 -49.81 21.83 -38.12
N LEU A 7 -49.52 23.02 -38.66
CA LEU A 7 -48.16 23.50 -38.87
C LEU A 7 -47.45 23.79 -37.55
N VAL A 8 -48.17 24.33 -36.54
CA VAL A 8 -47.60 24.59 -35.21
C VAL A 8 -47.30 23.28 -34.47
N CYS A 9 -48.14 22.26 -34.55
CA CYS A 9 -47.89 20.95 -33.94
C CYS A 9 -46.68 20.25 -34.59
N PHE A 10 -46.48 20.38 -35.91
CA PHE A 10 -45.34 19.77 -36.60
C PHE A 10 -44.01 20.47 -36.27
N ALA A 11 -44.01 21.81 -36.09
CA ALA A 11 -42.83 22.58 -35.68
C ALA A 11 -42.42 22.28 -34.25
N VAL A 12 -43.36 22.04 -33.33
CA VAL A 12 -43.08 21.71 -31.93
C VAL A 12 -42.50 20.29 -31.81
N SER A 13 -42.98 19.34 -32.64
CA SER A 13 -42.44 17.95 -32.65
C SER A 13 -41.01 17.88 -33.19
N ALA A 14 -40.63 18.75 -34.15
CA ALA A 14 -39.27 18.79 -34.69
C ALA A 14 -38.25 19.41 -33.73
N ALA A 15 -38.67 20.30 -32.84
CA ALA A 15 -37.80 20.94 -31.85
C ALA A 15 -37.43 20.02 -30.66
N LEU A 16 -38.22 18.98 -30.41
CA LEU A 16 -37.89 17.99 -29.33
C LEU A 16 -36.90 16.91 -29.77
N ALA A 17 -36.68 16.73 -31.08
CA ALA A 17 -35.75 15.71 -31.58
C ALA A 17 -34.27 16.14 -31.56
N SER A 18 -33.98 17.44 -31.37
CA SER A 18 -32.60 17.96 -31.39
C SER A 18 -31.88 17.94 -30.02
N ALA A 19 -32.53 17.46 -28.97
CA ALA A 19 -31.94 17.43 -27.63
C ALA A 19 -31.19 16.11 -27.28
N ALA A 20 -31.06 15.17 -28.23
CA ALA A 20 -30.59 13.81 -27.95
C ALA A 20 -29.18 13.48 -28.48
N CYS A 21 -28.42 14.44 -28.97
CA CYS A 21 -27.02 14.24 -29.37
C CYS A 21 -26.12 14.94 -28.34
N ALA A 22 -25.98 14.38 -27.16
CA ALA A 22 -24.87 14.73 -26.29
C ALA A 22 -23.61 14.04 -26.87
N ASP A 23 -22.51 14.79 -26.94
CA ASP A 23 -21.21 14.21 -27.32
C ASP A 23 -20.63 13.41 -26.16
N PRO A 24 -19.79 12.38 -26.44
CA PRO A 24 -19.06 11.66 -25.40
C PRO A 24 -18.24 12.63 -24.53
N PRO A 25 -18.13 12.38 -23.19
CA PRO A 25 -17.38 13.26 -22.29
C PRO A 25 -15.86 12.96 -22.33
N ASP A 26 -15.27 12.96 -23.54
CA ASP A 26 -13.87 12.56 -23.76
C ASP A 26 -12.88 13.38 -22.93
N LYS A 27 -13.15 14.67 -22.77
CA LYS A 27 -12.28 15.58 -22.00
C LYS A 27 -12.27 15.22 -20.52
N GLU A 28 -13.42 14.94 -19.95
CA GLU A 28 -13.57 14.58 -18.53
C GLU A 28 -12.96 13.21 -18.27
N MET A 29 -13.13 12.27 -19.19
CA MET A 29 -12.49 10.94 -19.13
C MET A 29 -10.97 11.03 -19.21
N GLN A 30 -10.42 11.86 -20.10
CA GLN A 30 -8.98 12.13 -20.16
C GLN A 30 -8.45 12.78 -18.89
N GLN A 31 -9.21 13.71 -18.30
CA GLN A 31 -8.85 14.33 -17.02
C GLN A 31 -8.86 13.31 -15.86
N ALA A 32 -9.84 12.40 -15.84
CA ALA A 32 -9.91 11.31 -14.87
C ALA A 32 -8.71 10.36 -15.01
N GLN A 33 -8.40 9.95 -16.24
CA GLN A 33 -7.21 9.12 -16.51
C GLN A 33 -5.92 9.81 -16.04
N GLY A 34 -5.74 11.08 -16.37
CA GLY A 34 -4.58 11.86 -15.93
C GLY A 34 -4.48 11.98 -14.41
N ALA A 35 -5.61 12.11 -13.71
CA ALA A 35 -5.63 12.13 -12.25
C ALA A 35 -5.26 10.77 -11.64
N ILE A 36 -5.72 9.66 -12.22
CA ILE A 36 -5.35 8.29 -11.82
C ILE A 36 -3.85 8.05 -12.04
N ASP A 37 -3.31 8.46 -13.18
CA ASP A 37 -1.88 8.31 -13.47
C ASP A 37 -1.02 9.14 -12.50
N ALA A 38 -1.46 10.35 -12.15
CA ALA A 38 -0.80 11.18 -11.14
C ALA A 38 -0.86 10.55 -9.73
N ALA A 39 -2.02 9.97 -9.34
CA ALA A 39 -2.17 9.26 -8.08
C ALA A 39 -1.25 8.03 -8.02
N ARG A 40 -1.17 7.25 -9.10
CA ARG A 40 -0.26 6.11 -9.21
C ARG A 40 1.20 6.54 -9.09
N ALA A 41 1.61 7.59 -9.78
CA ALA A 41 2.96 8.14 -9.68
C ALA A 41 3.31 8.63 -8.27
N ALA A 42 2.33 9.07 -7.49
CA ALA A 42 2.49 9.40 -6.08
C ALA A 42 2.63 8.15 -5.19
N GLY A 43 2.22 6.95 -5.64
CA GLY A 43 2.22 5.70 -4.92
C GLY A 43 0.87 5.37 -4.27
N ALA A 44 -0.24 5.88 -4.80
CA ALA A 44 -1.58 5.65 -4.25
C ALA A 44 -1.99 4.17 -4.28
N ASP A 45 -1.48 3.40 -5.24
CA ASP A 45 -1.64 1.95 -5.36
C ASP A 45 -1.11 1.18 -4.13
N GLN A 46 -0.17 1.75 -3.40
CA GLN A 46 0.42 1.17 -2.19
C GLN A 46 -0.15 1.78 -0.91
N TYR A 47 -0.25 3.11 -0.86
CA TYR A 47 -0.57 3.84 0.37
C TYR A 47 -2.05 4.22 0.52
N ALA A 48 -2.80 4.32 -0.60
CA ALA A 48 -4.23 4.68 -0.62
C ALA A 48 -5.02 3.75 -1.56
N ARG A 49 -4.77 2.45 -1.46
CA ARG A 49 -5.25 1.42 -2.39
C ARG A 49 -6.75 1.44 -2.60
N ASP A 50 -7.54 1.56 -1.55
CA ASP A 50 -9.00 1.47 -1.64
C ASP A 50 -9.57 2.61 -2.52
N GLU A 51 -9.18 3.87 -2.25
CA GLU A 51 -9.61 5.02 -3.04
C GLU A 51 -9.02 5.00 -4.45
N PHE A 52 -7.78 4.50 -4.61
CA PHE A 52 -7.16 4.36 -5.91
C PHE A 52 -7.89 3.32 -6.78
N THR A 53 -8.20 2.14 -6.23
CA THR A 53 -8.98 1.12 -6.94
C THR A 53 -10.40 1.62 -7.26
N ALA A 54 -11.04 2.33 -6.31
CA ALA A 54 -12.36 2.91 -6.55
C ALA A 54 -12.34 3.97 -7.68
N ALA A 55 -11.23 4.71 -7.85
CA ALA A 55 -11.06 5.63 -8.97
C ALA A 55 -10.93 4.89 -10.32
N GLU A 56 -10.15 3.81 -10.36
CA GLU A 56 -10.01 2.96 -11.56
C GLU A 56 -11.34 2.33 -11.95
N ASP A 57 -12.10 1.82 -10.97
CA ASP A 57 -13.43 1.23 -11.19
C ASP A 57 -14.44 2.28 -11.69
N ALA A 58 -14.37 3.52 -11.16
CA ALA A 58 -15.24 4.60 -11.63
C ALA A 58 -14.93 4.96 -13.09
N LEU A 59 -13.65 5.05 -13.48
CA LEU A 59 -13.29 5.32 -14.88
C LEU A 59 -13.73 4.18 -15.80
N LYS A 60 -13.62 2.93 -15.35
CA LYS A 60 -14.14 1.79 -16.11
C LYS A 60 -15.63 1.90 -16.33
N ARG A 61 -16.42 2.25 -15.29
CA ARG A 61 -17.87 2.50 -15.47
C ARG A 61 -18.16 3.61 -16.45
N ALA A 62 -17.33 4.67 -16.45
CA ALA A 62 -17.47 5.76 -17.44
C ALA A 62 -17.31 5.24 -18.88
N HIS A 63 -16.32 4.37 -19.14
CA HIS A 63 -16.15 3.74 -20.45
C HIS A 63 -17.34 2.85 -20.82
N ASP A 64 -17.79 2.01 -19.89
CA ASP A 64 -18.95 1.12 -20.11
C ASP A 64 -20.23 1.94 -20.43
N ALA A 65 -20.40 3.10 -19.80
CA ALA A 65 -21.52 4.00 -20.07
C ALA A 65 -21.41 4.69 -21.45
N VAL A 66 -20.21 5.02 -21.92
CA VAL A 66 -19.97 5.53 -23.29
C VAL A 66 -20.38 4.48 -24.32
N ASP A 67 -20.01 3.22 -24.13
CA ASP A 67 -20.36 2.11 -25.01
C ASP A 67 -21.89 1.92 -25.11
N GLN A 68 -22.60 2.19 -24.00
CA GLN A 68 -24.07 2.18 -23.93
C GLN A 68 -24.72 3.48 -24.43
N ARG A 69 -23.91 4.48 -24.82
CA ARG A 69 -24.35 5.84 -25.21
C ARG A 69 -25.07 6.61 -24.09
N ASP A 70 -24.88 6.20 -22.81
CA ASP A 70 -25.32 6.99 -21.66
C ASP A 70 -24.23 8.01 -21.27
N TYR A 71 -24.13 9.05 -22.08
CA TYR A 71 -23.09 10.09 -21.90
C TYR A 71 -23.27 10.89 -20.61
N ARG A 72 -24.48 10.94 -20.06
CA ARG A 72 -24.73 11.58 -18.77
C ARG A 72 -24.13 10.74 -17.65
N GLN A 73 -24.33 9.44 -17.67
CA GLN A 73 -23.73 8.53 -16.69
C GLN A 73 -22.21 8.51 -16.86
N ALA A 74 -21.71 8.45 -18.10
CA ALA A 74 -20.28 8.50 -18.39
C ALA A 74 -19.60 9.76 -17.81
N LEU A 75 -20.25 10.91 -17.95
CA LEU A 75 -19.75 12.16 -17.36
C LEU A 75 -19.69 12.09 -15.83
N ASN A 76 -20.74 11.59 -15.19
CA ASN A 76 -20.79 11.48 -13.73
C ASN A 76 -19.71 10.53 -13.22
N ASP A 77 -19.54 9.37 -13.85
CA ASP A 77 -18.53 8.39 -13.46
C ASP A 77 -17.09 8.88 -13.72
N ALA A 78 -16.87 9.65 -14.80
CA ALA A 78 -15.58 10.28 -15.06
C ALA A 78 -15.23 11.35 -14.00
N LEU A 79 -16.22 12.15 -13.58
CA LEU A 79 -16.02 13.12 -12.50
C LEU A 79 -15.76 12.44 -11.14
N ASP A 80 -16.49 11.36 -10.81
CA ASP A 80 -16.25 10.52 -9.60
C ASP A 80 -14.84 9.93 -9.64
N ALA A 81 -14.41 9.37 -10.78
CA ALA A 81 -13.08 8.81 -10.95
C ALA A 81 -11.98 9.85 -10.68
N ARG A 82 -12.12 11.05 -11.23
CA ARG A 82 -11.18 12.15 -11.01
C ARG A 82 -11.11 12.58 -9.54
N GLU A 83 -12.26 12.73 -8.90
CA GLU A 83 -12.33 13.14 -7.48
C GLU A 83 -11.67 12.10 -6.57
N ARG A 84 -11.98 10.81 -6.78
CA ARG A 84 -11.37 9.71 -6.02
C ARG A 84 -9.85 9.63 -6.24
N ALA A 85 -9.39 9.79 -7.48
CA ALA A 85 -7.96 9.80 -7.77
C ALA A 85 -7.23 10.95 -7.07
N GLN A 86 -7.83 12.14 -7.05
CA GLN A 86 -7.29 13.29 -6.33
C GLN A 86 -7.25 13.06 -4.81
N THR A 87 -8.29 12.44 -4.26
CA THR A 87 -8.35 12.05 -2.85
C THR A 87 -7.29 11.01 -2.53
N ALA A 88 -7.14 9.97 -3.36
CA ALA A 88 -6.10 8.97 -3.22
C ALA A 88 -4.69 9.58 -3.23
N ALA A 89 -4.42 10.50 -4.15
CA ALA A 89 -3.14 11.20 -4.22
C ALA A 89 -2.86 12.01 -2.95
N LYS A 90 -3.86 12.74 -2.43
CA LYS A 90 -3.76 13.52 -1.20
C LYS A 90 -3.53 12.63 0.02
N ASP A 91 -4.29 11.55 0.15
CA ASP A 91 -4.16 10.61 1.26
C ASP A 91 -2.80 9.90 1.25
N THR A 92 -2.28 9.62 0.06
CA THR A 92 -0.95 9.04 -0.12
C THR A 92 0.14 9.87 0.54
N VAL A 93 0.09 11.20 0.41
CA VAL A 93 1.09 12.09 1.04
C VAL A 93 1.10 11.91 2.56
N ASN A 94 -0.07 11.90 3.19
CA ASN A 94 -0.19 11.74 4.63
C ASN A 94 0.21 10.34 5.10
N LYS A 95 -0.28 9.30 4.42
CA LYS A 95 0.02 7.90 4.76
C LYS A 95 1.49 7.56 4.54
N LYS A 96 2.12 8.13 3.50
CA LYS A 96 3.55 7.97 3.24
C LYS A 96 4.41 8.64 4.33
N ALA A 97 4.00 9.80 4.81
CA ALA A 97 4.67 10.48 5.94
C ALA A 97 4.56 9.66 7.24
N THR A 98 3.38 9.10 7.53
CA THR A 98 3.18 8.19 8.66
C THR A 98 4.01 6.92 8.52
N ALA A 99 4.00 6.28 7.35
CA ALA A 99 4.79 5.08 7.09
C ALA A 99 6.29 5.33 7.23
N ARG A 100 6.78 6.52 6.86
CA ARG A 100 8.17 6.91 7.09
C ARG A 100 8.51 6.93 8.59
N ALA A 101 7.69 7.58 9.41
CA ALA A 101 7.91 7.64 10.85
C ALA A 101 7.85 6.24 11.50
N ASP A 102 6.90 5.40 11.05
CA ASP A 102 6.77 4.01 11.50
C ASP A 102 7.99 3.17 11.09
N ALA A 103 8.54 3.38 9.90
CA ALA A 103 9.75 2.70 9.44
C ALA A 103 10.99 3.11 10.26
N GLU A 104 11.16 4.40 10.53
CA GLU A 104 12.23 4.89 11.41
C GLU A 104 12.17 4.23 12.79
N LYS A 105 10.98 4.16 13.37
CA LYS A 105 10.74 3.49 14.65
C LYS A 105 11.03 2.00 14.59
N ALA A 106 10.52 1.29 13.57
CA ALA A 106 10.73 -0.15 13.42
C ALA A 106 12.21 -0.50 13.24
N ILE A 107 12.97 0.28 12.46
CA ILE A 107 14.42 0.11 12.28
C ILE A 107 15.18 0.35 13.60
N ALA A 108 14.79 1.35 14.39
CA ALA A 108 15.38 1.60 15.69
C ALA A 108 15.13 0.44 16.66
N GLU A 109 13.91 -0.08 16.73
CA GLU A 109 13.54 -1.26 17.52
C GLU A 109 14.32 -2.51 17.07
N ALA A 110 14.45 -2.75 15.77
CA ALA A 110 15.21 -3.86 15.24
C ALA A 110 16.70 -3.76 15.56
N THR A 111 17.25 -2.56 15.52
CA THR A 111 18.65 -2.29 15.90
C THR A 111 18.87 -2.56 17.40
N ALA A 112 17.93 -2.15 18.25
CA ALA A 112 18.00 -2.42 19.70
C ALA A 112 17.91 -3.92 19.99
N ALA A 113 16.95 -4.64 19.38
CA ALA A 113 16.81 -6.09 19.52
C ALA A 113 18.07 -6.84 19.05
N LEU A 114 18.68 -6.40 17.95
CA LEU A 114 19.93 -6.98 17.45
C LEU A 114 21.07 -6.85 18.47
N ASN A 115 21.21 -5.68 19.09
CA ASN A 115 22.23 -5.44 20.11
C ASN A 115 21.97 -6.28 21.39
N GLU A 116 20.71 -6.41 21.80
CA GLU A 116 20.31 -7.27 22.93
C GLU A 116 20.61 -8.73 22.65
N SER A 117 20.22 -9.25 21.48
CA SER A 117 20.50 -10.63 21.10
C SER A 117 22.00 -10.93 21.03
N ARG A 118 22.83 -9.99 20.55
CA ARG A 118 24.30 -10.12 20.59
C ARG A 118 24.83 -10.22 22.02
N ALA A 119 24.31 -9.41 22.93
CA ALA A 119 24.70 -9.46 24.33
C ALA A 119 24.29 -10.78 24.99
N LYS A 120 23.07 -11.28 24.67
CA LYS A 120 22.60 -12.58 25.17
C LYS A 120 23.43 -13.76 24.64
N VAL A 121 23.80 -13.75 23.35
CA VAL A 121 24.71 -14.77 22.79
C VAL A 121 26.04 -14.78 23.53
N LYS A 122 26.67 -13.61 23.76
CA LYS A 122 27.91 -13.48 24.49
C LYS A 122 27.79 -13.98 25.95
N SER A 123 26.66 -13.69 26.60
CA SER A 123 26.39 -14.19 27.97
C SER A 123 26.20 -15.71 27.98
N ALA A 124 25.53 -16.28 26.98
CA ALA A 124 25.33 -17.72 26.84
C ALA A 124 26.67 -18.49 26.69
N GLU A 125 27.64 -17.92 25.96
CA GLU A 125 28.99 -18.46 25.82
C GLU A 125 29.66 -18.61 27.20
N SER A 126 29.50 -17.61 28.07
CA SER A 126 30.06 -17.60 29.41
C SER A 126 29.33 -18.56 30.36
N SER A 127 28.04 -18.81 30.14
CA SER A 127 27.15 -19.61 30.96
C SER A 127 27.16 -21.11 30.65
N LYS A 128 28.08 -21.59 29.80
CA LYS A 128 28.21 -22.99 29.38
C LYS A 128 26.94 -23.57 28.73
N VAL A 129 26.19 -22.75 27.99
CA VAL A 129 25.11 -23.22 27.12
C VAL A 129 25.68 -24.15 26.03
N ALA A 130 24.89 -25.10 25.57
CA ALA A 130 25.35 -26.09 24.59
C ALA A 130 25.89 -25.38 23.32
N PRO A 131 27.11 -25.71 22.86
CA PRO A 131 27.77 -25.02 21.71
C PRO A 131 26.93 -25.00 20.42
N LYS A 132 26.10 -26.03 20.23
CA LYS A 132 25.19 -26.10 19.07
C LYS A 132 24.14 -25.01 19.11
N VAL A 133 23.61 -24.67 20.28
CA VAL A 133 22.59 -23.62 20.46
C VAL A 133 23.23 -22.24 20.26
N ILE A 134 24.42 -22.02 20.81
CA ILE A 134 25.18 -20.78 20.61
C ILE A 134 25.46 -20.56 19.12
N ALA A 135 25.95 -21.60 18.43
CA ALA A 135 26.23 -21.51 16.99
C ALA A 135 24.97 -21.23 16.15
N ALA A 136 23.81 -21.76 16.55
CA ALA A 136 22.53 -21.46 15.90
C ALA A 136 22.11 -20.00 16.14
N ALA A 137 22.21 -19.54 17.40
CA ALA A 137 21.88 -18.16 17.76
C ALA A 137 22.80 -17.14 17.07
N THR A 138 24.12 -17.42 16.99
CA THR A 138 25.07 -16.56 16.29
C THR A 138 24.73 -16.42 14.80
N ARG A 139 24.35 -17.53 14.14
CA ARG A 139 23.92 -17.49 12.73
C ARG A 139 22.65 -16.68 12.56
N SER A 140 21.66 -16.87 13.44
CA SER A 140 20.41 -16.10 13.44
C SER A 140 20.70 -14.60 13.58
N VAL A 141 21.53 -14.21 14.55
CA VAL A 141 21.91 -12.80 14.75
C VAL A 141 22.58 -12.21 13.50
N THR A 142 23.49 -12.94 12.84
CA THR A 142 24.16 -12.48 11.62
C THR A 142 23.18 -12.33 10.46
N GLU A 143 22.23 -13.23 10.31
CA GLU A 143 21.18 -13.15 9.28
C GLU A 143 20.29 -11.94 9.49
N HIS A 144 19.85 -11.71 10.74
CA HIS A 144 18.98 -10.58 11.04
C HIS A 144 19.71 -9.24 11.03
N GLU A 145 21.01 -9.21 11.25
CA GLU A 145 21.82 -8.03 10.99
C GLU A 145 21.72 -7.59 9.53
N ARG A 146 21.85 -8.53 8.59
CA ARG A 146 21.67 -8.26 7.17
C ARG A 146 20.25 -7.75 6.89
N ARG A 147 19.24 -8.39 7.47
CA ARG A 147 17.84 -7.97 7.30
C ARG A 147 17.56 -6.56 7.81
N VAL A 148 18.19 -6.13 8.89
CA VAL A 148 18.14 -4.75 9.39
C VAL A 148 18.82 -3.79 8.41
N GLN A 149 19.93 -4.18 7.77
CA GLN A 149 20.55 -3.37 6.72
C GLN A 149 19.69 -3.27 5.46
N ASP A 150 19.03 -4.36 5.08
CA ASP A 150 18.07 -4.37 3.95
C ASP A 150 16.89 -3.44 4.25
N ALA A 151 16.39 -3.43 5.50
CA ALA A 151 15.34 -2.49 5.94
C ALA A 151 15.79 -1.03 5.82
N ARG A 152 17.03 -0.71 6.21
CA ARG A 152 17.59 0.64 6.04
C ARG A 152 17.71 1.02 4.57
N THR A 153 18.18 0.10 3.74
CA THR A 153 18.27 0.33 2.29
C THR A 153 16.91 0.58 1.66
N ALA A 154 15.88 -0.16 2.07
CA ALA A 154 14.50 0.07 1.65
C ALA A 154 14.00 1.46 2.11
N PHE A 155 14.30 1.84 3.35
CA PHE A 155 13.96 3.16 3.89
C PHE A 155 14.61 4.29 3.07
N ASP A 156 15.89 4.18 2.76
CA ASP A 156 16.62 5.19 1.98
C ASP A 156 16.09 5.34 0.54
N ARG A 157 15.50 4.28 -0.02
CA ARG A 157 14.82 4.30 -1.31
C ARG A 157 13.40 4.87 -1.24
N GLY A 158 12.86 5.07 -0.03
CA GLY A 158 11.48 5.50 0.18
C GLY A 158 10.45 4.36 0.21
N ASP A 159 10.90 3.10 0.22
CA ASP A 159 10.06 1.90 0.29
C ASP A 159 9.69 1.58 1.75
N TYR A 160 8.99 2.53 2.40
CA TYR A 160 8.78 2.49 3.85
C TYR A 160 8.01 1.27 4.33
N LEU A 161 7.04 0.77 3.57
CA LEU A 161 6.28 -0.43 3.93
C LEU A 161 7.16 -1.68 3.95
N VAL A 162 8.08 -1.79 2.98
CA VAL A 162 9.07 -2.89 2.94
C VAL A 162 10.04 -2.77 4.10
N ALA A 163 10.51 -1.56 4.41
CA ALA A 163 11.39 -1.32 5.56
C ALA A 163 10.74 -1.74 6.88
N ILE A 164 9.45 -1.41 7.09
CA ILE A 164 8.68 -1.81 8.27
C ILE A 164 8.57 -3.32 8.37
N ASP A 165 8.21 -3.99 7.29
CA ASP A 165 8.02 -5.45 7.27
C ASP A 165 9.32 -6.17 7.62
N GLN A 166 10.42 -5.81 6.98
CA GLN A 166 11.73 -6.40 7.24
C GLN A 166 12.22 -6.15 8.67
N ALA A 167 12.07 -4.92 9.17
CA ALA A 167 12.49 -4.58 10.53
C ALA A 167 11.68 -5.33 11.60
N ARG A 168 10.34 -5.35 11.47
CA ARG A 168 9.46 -6.07 12.39
C ARG A 168 9.68 -7.58 12.35
N GLY A 169 9.89 -8.16 11.16
CA GLY A 169 10.26 -9.56 11.00
C GLY A 169 11.58 -9.89 11.73
N ALA A 170 12.61 -9.05 11.57
CA ALA A 170 13.87 -9.23 12.28
C ALA A 170 13.69 -9.19 13.81
N VAL A 171 12.89 -8.27 14.35
CA VAL A 171 12.58 -8.21 15.80
C VAL A 171 11.92 -9.48 16.29
N ALA A 172 10.93 -10.00 15.57
CA ALA A 172 10.20 -11.20 15.95
C ALA A 172 11.13 -12.43 16.03
N ASP A 173 11.99 -12.59 15.04
CA ASP A 173 12.91 -13.73 14.94
C ASP A 173 14.07 -13.63 15.95
N LEU A 174 14.59 -12.43 16.18
CA LEU A 174 15.59 -12.19 17.23
C LEU A 174 15.04 -12.52 18.63
N ARG A 175 13.82 -12.10 18.93
CA ARG A 175 13.15 -12.46 20.21
C ARG A 175 12.90 -13.97 20.33
N ALA A 176 12.65 -14.68 19.23
CA ALA A 176 12.57 -16.14 19.23
C ALA A 176 13.94 -16.76 19.56
N THR A 177 15.00 -16.28 18.93
CA THR A 177 16.39 -16.70 19.23
C THR A 177 16.77 -16.49 20.70
N GLU A 178 16.36 -15.38 21.29
CA GLU A 178 16.60 -15.09 22.71
C GLU A 178 15.89 -16.09 23.63
N ARG A 179 14.62 -16.41 23.35
CA ARG A 179 13.88 -17.43 24.09
C ARG A 179 14.56 -18.82 24.01
N ASP A 180 15.06 -19.18 22.84
CA ASP A 180 15.76 -20.43 22.62
C ASP A 180 17.08 -20.50 23.45
N LEU A 181 17.80 -19.38 23.54
CA LEU A 181 18.98 -19.28 24.40
C LEU A 181 18.66 -19.40 25.91
N GLU A 182 17.56 -18.76 26.34
CA GLU A 182 17.12 -18.77 27.76
C GLU A 182 16.64 -20.16 28.22
N THR A 183 16.01 -20.91 27.31
CA THR A 183 15.50 -22.26 27.59
C THR A 183 16.51 -23.37 27.35
N ALA A 184 17.67 -23.05 26.79
CA ALA A 184 18.68 -24.02 26.42
C ALA A 184 19.29 -24.74 27.64
N PRO A 185 19.52 -26.06 27.57
CA PRO A 185 20.17 -26.81 28.63
C PRO A 185 21.64 -26.38 28.76
N THR A 186 22.08 -26.17 30.00
CA THR A 186 23.50 -25.97 30.30
C THR A 186 24.25 -27.31 30.28
N THR A 187 25.46 -27.33 29.74
CA THR A 187 26.29 -28.54 29.56
C THR A 187 26.73 -29.21 30.87
N GLY A 188 26.33 -28.68 32.04
CA GLY A 188 26.67 -29.22 33.37
C GLY A 188 25.67 -30.18 33.99
N THR A 189 24.47 -30.34 33.41
CA THR A 189 23.40 -31.17 34.01
C THR A 189 23.29 -32.55 33.35
N ARG A 190 24.42 -33.24 33.14
CA ARG A 190 24.37 -34.69 32.87
C ARG A 190 24.09 -35.40 34.18
N ARG A 191 22.81 -35.57 34.53
CA ARG A 191 22.38 -36.43 35.63
C ARG A 191 23.02 -37.79 35.42
N ARG A 192 24.01 -38.16 36.24
CA ARG A 192 24.40 -39.54 36.45
C ARG A 192 23.17 -40.30 36.95
N ARG A 193 22.66 -41.20 36.12
CA ARG A 193 21.90 -42.35 36.57
C ARG A 193 22.80 -43.57 36.54
#